data_3ad81157bd5c401ed6cfdc0db895b229
#
_entry.id   3ad81157bd5c401ed6cfdc0db895b229
#
_cell.length_a   1.000
_cell.length_b   1.000
_cell.length_c   1.000
_cell.angle_alpha   90.00
_cell.angle_beta   90.00
_cell.angle_gamma   90.00
#
_symmetry.space_group_name_H-M   'P 1'
#
loop_
_entity.id
_entity.type
_entity.pdbx_description
1 polymer ?
#
loop_
_entity_poly.entity_id
_entity_poly.type
_entity_poly.pdbx_seq_one_letter_code
_entity_poly.pdbx_strand_id
1 'polypeptide(L)'
;LVGSEMCIRDRHDIDIILTVNKSKVKKIDASGVSIISSTPDIANARIEFEDGCIANLTSSRISLKKMRKTRIFQEDAYISINFLEKEFQVVKIRDKYECEAENSLIVKNNLGEEKVIFFENPKVQSINSIEAELNDFYESIKCESDSKVSLNDGIKALEVAEEIMRLLWV
;
A
#
# COMPACT_ATOMS: atom_id res chain seq x y z
N LEU A 1 -10.08 7.70 -23.32
CA LEU A 1 -9.15 8.14 -22.23
C LEU A 1 -9.77 8.03 -20.82
N VAL A 2 -11.05 7.69 -20.67
CA VAL A 2 -11.74 7.60 -19.36
C VAL A 2 -11.36 6.31 -18.59
N GLY A 3 -10.89 5.27 -19.25
CA GLY A 3 -10.40 4.04 -18.62
C GLY A 3 -9.00 4.16 -18.01
N SER A 4 -8.20 5.14 -18.44
CA SER A 4 -6.81 5.30 -18.00
C SER A 4 -6.67 5.89 -16.58
N GLU A 5 -7.64 6.66 -16.09
CA GLU A 5 -7.52 7.30 -14.77
C GLU A 5 -7.58 6.31 -13.61
N MET A 6 -8.38 5.25 -13.69
CA MET A 6 -8.45 4.23 -12.65
C MET A 6 -7.15 3.42 -12.62
N CYS A 7 -6.67 2.98 -13.78
CA CYS A 7 -5.41 2.25 -13.93
C CYS A 7 -4.18 3.06 -13.46
N ILE A 8 -4.16 4.38 -13.72
CA ILE A 8 -3.03 5.24 -13.33
C ILE A 8 -2.97 5.46 -11.81
N ARG A 9 -4.11 5.60 -11.14
CA ARG A 9 -4.14 5.77 -9.67
C ARG A 9 -3.75 4.48 -8.94
N ASP A 10 -4.26 3.35 -9.40
CA ASP A 10 -4.02 2.05 -8.78
C ASP A 10 -2.58 1.57 -8.98
N ARG A 11 -1.91 1.96 -10.07
CA ARG A 11 -0.52 1.63 -10.33
C ARG A 11 0.43 2.03 -9.20
N HIS A 12 0.23 3.20 -8.58
CA HIS A 12 1.08 3.63 -7.46
C HIS A 12 0.86 2.76 -6.21
N ASP A 13 -0.35 2.28 -5.99
CA ASP A 13 -0.64 1.42 -4.84
C ASP A 13 -0.11 0.00 -5.09
N ILE A 14 -0.15 -0.48 -6.34
CA ILE A 14 0.51 -1.72 -6.78
C ILE A 14 2.03 -1.62 -6.61
N ASP A 15 2.64 -0.51 -7.03
CA ASP A 15 4.08 -0.27 -6.89
C ASP A 15 4.51 -0.30 -5.41
N ILE A 16 3.74 0.34 -4.52
CA ILE A 16 3.97 0.29 -3.07
C ILE A 16 3.94 -1.16 -2.57
N ILE A 17 2.93 -1.94 -2.99
CA ILE A 17 2.79 -3.34 -2.57
C ILE A 17 3.98 -4.18 -3.04
N LEU A 18 4.39 -4.05 -4.30
CA LEU A 18 5.54 -4.76 -4.86
C LEU A 18 6.88 -4.30 -4.28
N THR A 19 6.94 -3.06 -3.78
CA THR A 19 8.12 -2.54 -3.08
C THR A 19 8.23 -3.11 -1.68
N VAL A 20 7.12 -3.21 -0.95
CA VAL A 20 7.08 -3.76 0.41
C VAL A 20 7.24 -5.28 0.40
N ASN A 21 6.55 -5.98 -0.51
CA ASN A 21 6.68 -7.42 -0.67
C ASN A 21 7.48 -7.77 -1.94
N LYS A 22 8.64 -8.37 -1.76
CA LYS A 22 9.55 -8.78 -2.85
C LYS A 22 9.27 -10.19 -3.38
N SER A 23 8.29 -10.90 -2.81
CA SER A 23 7.87 -12.21 -3.28
C SER A 23 7.17 -12.12 -4.65
N LYS A 24 7.17 -13.21 -5.41
CA LYS A 24 6.49 -13.26 -6.71
C LYS A 24 4.99 -13.32 -6.53
N VAL A 25 4.27 -12.68 -7.45
CA VAL A 25 2.81 -12.79 -7.55
C VAL A 25 2.46 -14.22 -7.98
N LYS A 26 1.64 -14.91 -7.19
CA LYS A 26 1.17 -16.28 -7.42
C LYS A 26 -0.18 -16.30 -8.13
N LYS A 27 -1.09 -15.41 -7.71
CA LYS A 27 -2.46 -15.36 -8.26
C LYS A 27 -3.03 -13.94 -8.11
N ILE A 28 -3.85 -13.56 -9.08
CA ILE A 28 -4.64 -12.32 -9.05
C ILE A 28 -6.10 -12.70 -9.29
N ASP A 29 -6.98 -12.23 -8.42
CA ASP A 29 -8.43 -12.23 -8.62
C ASP A 29 -8.90 -10.79 -8.65
N ALA A 30 -9.77 -10.43 -9.62
CA ALA A 30 -10.32 -9.09 -9.70
C ALA A 30 -11.81 -9.11 -10.04
N SER A 31 -12.55 -8.12 -9.55
CA SER A 31 -13.95 -7.89 -9.86
C SER A 31 -14.24 -6.40 -9.93
N GLY A 32 -15.13 -6.00 -10.83
CA GLY A 32 -15.49 -4.61 -11.00
C GLY A 32 -16.96 -4.42 -11.34
N VAL A 33 -17.48 -3.23 -11.07
CA VAL A 33 -18.85 -2.83 -11.35
C VAL A 33 -18.87 -1.51 -12.08
N SER A 34 -19.56 -1.47 -13.22
CA SER A 34 -19.86 -0.26 -14.00
C SER A 34 -21.22 0.27 -13.55
N ILE A 35 -21.28 1.51 -13.05
CA ILE A 35 -22.50 2.13 -12.53
C ILE A 35 -22.89 3.34 -13.37
N ILE A 36 -21.93 4.22 -13.68
CA ILE A 36 -22.14 5.46 -14.43
C ILE A 36 -21.49 5.38 -15.81
N SER A 37 -20.33 4.75 -15.90
CA SER A 37 -19.55 4.67 -17.14
C SER A 37 -19.61 3.28 -17.77
N SER A 38 -19.16 3.17 -19.02
CA SER A 38 -19.01 1.88 -19.74
C SER A 38 -17.82 1.05 -19.22
N THR A 39 -17.01 1.62 -18.35
CA THR A 39 -15.86 0.95 -17.70
C THR A 39 -16.13 0.80 -16.21
N PRO A 40 -15.48 -0.14 -15.51
CA PRO A 40 -15.68 -0.30 -14.07
C PRO A 40 -15.46 1.01 -13.30
N ASP A 41 -16.45 1.42 -12.52
CA ASP A 41 -16.41 2.59 -11.66
C ASP A 41 -15.91 2.24 -10.25
N ILE A 42 -16.08 0.98 -9.87
CA ILE A 42 -15.54 0.38 -8.66
C ILE A 42 -14.80 -0.89 -9.08
N ALA A 43 -13.59 -1.08 -8.57
CA ALA A 43 -12.81 -2.29 -8.77
C ALA A 43 -12.22 -2.78 -7.46
N ASN A 44 -12.20 -4.09 -7.30
CA ASN A 44 -11.51 -4.77 -6.22
C ASN A 44 -10.55 -5.79 -6.85
N ALA A 45 -9.32 -5.83 -6.35
CA ALA A 45 -8.36 -6.84 -6.73
C ALA A 45 -7.74 -7.47 -5.48
N ARG A 46 -7.50 -8.77 -5.56
CA ARG A 46 -6.81 -9.56 -4.55
C ARG A 46 -5.58 -10.19 -5.18
N ILE A 47 -4.42 -9.85 -4.65
CA ILE A 47 -3.13 -10.39 -5.10
C ILE A 47 -2.62 -11.33 -4.01
N GLU A 48 -2.35 -12.57 -4.38
CA GLU A 48 -1.70 -13.59 -3.54
C GLU A 48 -0.25 -13.75 -3.98
N PHE A 49 0.68 -13.74 -3.04
CA PHE A 49 2.11 -13.91 -3.26
C PHE A 49 2.56 -15.34 -2.92
N GLU A 50 3.72 -15.76 -3.44
CA GLU A 50 4.27 -17.11 -3.18
C GLU A 50 4.64 -17.34 -1.71
N ASP A 51 4.98 -16.29 -0.97
CA ASP A 51 5.25 -16.33 0.47
C ASP A 51 4.00 -16.38 1.36
N GLY A 52 2.81 -16.40 0.75
CA GLY A 52 1.51 -16.40 1.44
C GLY A 52 0.99 -15.01 1.81
N CYS A 53 1.73 -13.93 1.55
CA CYS A 53 1.23 -12.58 1.73
C CYS A 53 0.04 -12.32 0.79
N ILE A 54 -0.90 -11.51 1.25
CA ILE A 54 -2.11 -11.17 0.51
C ILE A 54 -2.29 -9.66 0.52
N ALA A 55 -2.46 -9.07 -0.66
CA ALA A 55 -2.84 -7.68 -0.82
C ALA A 55 -4.25 -7.55 -1.39
N ASN A 56 -5.07 -6.71 -0.77
CA ASN A 56 -6.40 -6.37 -1.27
C ASN A 56 -6.40 -4.89 -1.67
N LEU A 57 -6.74 -4.62 -2.90
CA LEU A 57 -6.85 -3.31 -3.50
C LEU A 57 -8.32 -2.98 -3.73
N THR A 58 -8.71 -1.76 -3.42
CA THR A 58 -10.05 -1.25 -3.74
C THR A 58 -9.91 0.13 -4.34
N SER A 59 -10.45 0.33 -5.52
CA SER A 59 -10.49 1.59 -6.22
C SER A 59 -11.92 1.99 -6.56
N SER A 60 -12.25 3.28 -6.43
CA SER A 60 -13.57 3.80 -6.75
C SER A 60 -13.49 5.23 -7.28
N ARG A 61 -14.18 5.49 -8.41
CA ARG A 61 -14.36 6.83 -8.98
C ARG A 61 -15.55 7.57 -8.41
N ILE A 62 -16.50 6.85 -7.87
CA ILE A 62 -17.81 7.37 -7.44
C ILE A 62 -17.94 7.56 -5.94
N SER A 63 -16.86 7.35 -5.19
CA SER A 63 -16.85 7.55 -3.74
C SER A 63 -17.03 9.02 -3.38
N LEU A 64 -17.99 9.33 -2.50
CA LEU A 64 -18.27 10.70 -2.02
C LEU A 64 -17.07 11.31 -1.30
N LYS A 65 -16.27 10.50 -0.62
CA LYS A 65 -15.07 10.93 0.11
C LYS A 65 -13.83 10.46 -0.62
N LYS A 66 -12.94 11.39 -0.95
CA LYS A 66 -11.61 11.04 -1.45
C LYS A 66 -10.83 10.36 -0.32
N MET A 67 -10.27 9.19 -0.62
CA MET A 67 -9.48 8.41 0.34
C MET A 67 -8.30 7.76 -0.40
N ARG A 68 -7.12 7.85 0.19
CA ARG A 68 -5.95 7.09 -0.25
C ARG A 68 -5.22 6.58 0.99
N LYS A 69 -5.49 5.33 1.34
CA LYS A 69 -5.05 4.74 2.61
C LYS A 69 -4.55 3.32 2.39
N THR A 70 -3.36 3.04 2.90
CA THR A 70 -2.79 1.70 2.93
C THR A 70 -2.71 1.20 4.37
N ARG A 71 -3.03 -0.07 4.57
CA ARG A 71 -2.94 -0.75 5.86
C ARG A 71 -2.12 -2.02 5.67
N ILE A 72 -1.12 -2.19 6.53
CA ILE A 72 -0.24 -3.36 6.51
C ILE A 72 -0.40 -4.07 7.84
N PHE A 73 -0.69 -5.36 7.79
CA PHE A 73 -0.83 -6.23 8.95
C PHE A 73 0.36 -7.19 8.98
N GLN A 74 1.06 -7.19 10.09
CA GLN A 74 2.16 -8.11 10.39
C GLN A 74 1.85 -8.84 11.69
N GLU A 75 2.64 -9.85 12.02
CA GLU A 75 2.44 -10.65 13.24
C GLU A 75 2.48 -9.79 14.51
N ASP A 76 3.40 -8.84 14.56
CA ASP A 76 3.71 -7.99 15.72
C ASP A 76 3.35 -6.51 15.51
N ALA A 77 2.86 -6.12 14.33
CA ALA A 77 2.61 -4.73 14.01
C ALA A 77 1.42 -4.52 13.05
N TYR A 78 0.74 -3.41 13.25
CA TYR A 78 -0.23 -2.84 12.32
C TYR A 78 0.24 -1.46 11.90
N ILE A 79 0.34 -1.23 10.60
CA ILE A 79 0.77 0.04 10.02
C ILE A 79 -0.40 0.63 9.21
N SER A 80 -0.72 1.89 9.46
CA SER A 80 -1.73 2.65 8.72
C SER A 80 -1.11 3.91 8.13
N ILE A 81 -1.22 4.07 6.82
CA ILE A 81 -0.70 5.22 6.06
C ILE A 81 -1.87 5.91 5.38
N ASN A 82 -2.07 7.19 5.66
CA ASN A 82 -3.03 8.04 4.98
C ASN A 82 -2.27 9.07 4.13
N PHE A 83 -2.22 8.84 2.82
CA PHE A 83 -1.44 9.67 1.90
C PHE A 83 -2.05 11.06 1.67
N LEU A 84 -3.38 11.21 1.85
CA LEU A 84 -4.04 12.50 1.67
C LEU A 84 -3.82 13.42 2.86
N GLU A 85 -3.93 12.88 4.07
CA GLU A 85 -3.78 13.63 5.32
C GLU A 85 -2.33 13.64 5.81
N LYS A 86 -1.44 12.89 5.12
CA LYS A 86 -0.02 12.72 5.49
C LYS A 86 0.15 12.20 6.91
N GLU A 87 -0.70 11.24 7.29
CA GLU A 87 -0.66 10.59 8.59
C GLU A 87 -0.02 9.21 8.48
N PHE A 88 0.80 8.89 9.44
CA PHE A 88 1.46 7.60 9.58
C PHE A 88 1.31 7.11 11.01
N GLN A 89 0.71 5.95 11.18
CA GLN A 89 0.48 5.35 12.47
C GLN A 89 1.02 3.92 12.49
N VAL A 90 1.77 3.59 13.52
CA VAL A 90 2.26 2.23 13.78
C VAL A 90 1.73 1.78 15.13
N VAL A 91 1.10 0.63 15.16
CA VAL A 91 0.67 -0.04 16.38
C VAL A 91 1.48 -1.33 16.49
N LYS A 92 2.30 -1.45 17.54
CA LYS A 92 3.13 -2.63 17.79
C LYS A 92 2.59 -3.39 18.99
N ILE A 93 2.67 -4.71 18.94
CA ILE A 93 2.29 -5.61 20.03
C ILE A 93 3.55 -6.28 20.55
N ARG A 94 3.80 -6.19 21.85
CA ARG A 94 4.94 -6.83 22.53
C ARG A 94 4.51 -7.48 23.84
N ASP A 95 5.35 -8.37 24.33
CA ASP A 95 5.16 -8.94 25.65
C ASP A 95 5.48 -7.92 26.75
N LYS A 96 4.76 -7.98 27.88
CA LYS A 96 4.84 -7.00 28.97
C LYS A 96 6.25 -6.78 29.53
N TYR A 97 7.12 -7.79 29.39
CA TYR A 97 8.44 -7.76 30.00
C TYR A 97 9.47 -6.85 29.27
N GLU A 98 9.10 -6.29 28.13
CA GLU A 98 10.07 -5.58 27.28
C GLU A 98 10.03 -4.06 27.34
N CYS A 99 8.98 -3.41 27.87
CA CYS A 99 8.92 -1.94 27.88
C CYS A 99 7.92 -1.33 28.89
N GLU A 100 8.35 -0.30 29.59
CA GLU A 100 7.50 0.74 30.19
C GLU A 100 7.49 1.97 29.24
N ALA A 101 6.38 2.23 28.55
CA ALA A 101 6.26 3.41 27.70
C ALA A 101 4.98 4.18 28.02
N GLU A 102 5.09 5.51 28.06
CA GLU A 102 4.01 6.44 28.42
C GLU A 102 2.75 6.33 27.54
N ASN A 103 2.85 5.76 26.31
CA ASN A 103 1.75 5.60 25.34
C ASN A 103 1.46 4.12 25.06
N SER A 104 1.22 3.33 26.11
CA SER A 104 0.93 1.91 25.94
C SER A 104 -0.38 1.50 26.61
N LEU A 105 -1.06 0.51 26.02
CA LEU A 105 -2.23 -0.14 26.58
C LEU A 105 -1.90 -1.60 26.89
N ILE A 106 -2.23 -2.06 28.09
CA ILE A 106 -2.11 -3.48 28.46
C ILE A 106 -3.42 -4.17 28.12
N VAL A 107 -3.35 -5.21 27.29
CA VAL A 107 -4.48 -6.04 26.89
C VAL A 107 -4.21 -7.47 27.30
N LYS A 108 -5.22 -8.17 27.83
CA LYS A 108 -5.15 -9.60 28.14
C LYS A 108 -5.74 -10.38 26.97
N ASN A 109 -5.02 -11.38 26.49
CA ASN A 109 -5.56 -12.31 25.52
C ASN A 109 -6.50 -13.34 26.19
N ASN A 110 -7.14 -14.19 25.37
CA ASN A 110 -8.06 -15.22 25.86
C ASN A 110 -7.37 -16.29 26.74
N LEU A 111 -6.05 -16.36 26.75
CA LEU A 111 -5.24 -17.27 27.56
C LEU A 111 -4.80 -16.62 28.90
N GLY A 112 -5.17 -15.36 29.13
CA GLY A 112 -4.79 -14.58 30.30
C GLY A 112 -3.40 -13.95 30.24
N GLU A 113 -2.69 -14.07 29.12
CA GLU A 113 -1.39 -13.46 28.92
C GLU A 113 -1.54 -11.96 28.66
N GLU A 114 -0.70 -11.15 29.32
CA GLU A 114 -0.70 -9.70 29.14
C GLU A 114 0.21 -9.30 27.99
N LYS A 115 -0.36 -8.62 27.00
CA LYS A 115 0.32 -8.01 25.86
C LYS A 115 0.29 -6.49 26.00
N VAL A 116 1.34 -5.82 25.56
CA VAL A 116 1.43 -4.36 25.56
C VAL A 116 1.31 -3.85 24.14
N ILE A 117 0.37 -2.94 23.92
CA ILE A 117 0.13 -2.29 22.64
C ILE A 117 0.74 -0.89 22.69
N PHE A 118 1.66 -0.61 21.77
CA PHE A 118 2.32 0.68 21.62
C PHE A 118 1.77 1.42 20.42
N PHE A 119 1.52 2.72 20.60
CA PHE A 119 1.08 3.61 19.53
C PHE A 119 2.21 4.58 19.19
N GLU A 120 2.70 4.51 17.97
CA GLU A 120 3.69 5.43 17.42
C GLU A 120 3.04 6.24 16.30
N ASN A 121 3.11 7.56 16.38
CA ASN A 121 2.67 8.48 15.33
C ASN A 121 3.86 9.32 14.86
N PRO A 122 4.75 8.75 14.03
CA PRO A 122 5.91 9.48 13.53
C PRO A 122 5.47 10.70 12.72
N LYS A 123 6.14 11.82 12.93
CA LYS A 123 5.88 13.03 12.15
C LYS A 123 6.32 12.83 10.71
N VAL A 124 5.38 12.97 9.79
CA VAL A 124 5.65 12.93 8.35
C VAL A 124 6.17 14.29 7.91
N GLN A 125 7.35 14.32 7.29
CA GLN A 125 7.87 15.54 6.68
C GLN A 125 7.05 15.90 5.44
N SER A 126 6.70 17.18 5.30
CA SER A 126 6.04 17.64 4.10
C SER A 126 7.07 17.77 2.97
N ILE A 127 7.10 16.80 2.07
CA ILE A 127 7.97 16.77 0.90
C ILE A 127 7.12 16.97 -0.34
N ASN A 128 7.61 17.75 -1.32
CA ASN A 128 7.06 17.79 -2.65
C ASN A 128 7.49 16.50 -3.37
N SER A 129 6.54 15.62 -3.69
CA SER A 129 6.81 14.32 -4.30
C SER A 129 7.47 14.44 -5.67
N ILE A 130 7.04 15.40 -6.50
CA ILE A 130 7.62 15.63 -7.84
C ILE A 130 9.06 16.12 -7.73
N GLU A 131 9.32 17.05 -6.81
CA GLU A 131 10.67 17.54 -6.56
C GLU A 131 11.59 16.42 -6.06
N ALA A 132 11.11 15.57 -5.17
CA ALA A 132 11.87 14.42 -4.66
C ALA A 132 12.19 13.41 -5.78
N GLU A 133 11.25 13.13 -6.67
CA GLU A 133 11.43 12.26 -7.83
C GLU A 133 12.47 12.83 -8.80
N LEU A 134 12.37 14.12 -9.15
CA LEU A 134 13.32 14.77 -10.04
C LEU A 134 14.73 14.83 -9.45
N ASN A 135 14.83 15.08 -8.15
CA ASN A 135 16.13 15.09 -7.45
C ASN A 135 16.76 13.68 -7.42
N ASP A 136 15.97 12.63 -7.15
CA ASP A 136 16.45 11.25 -7.18
C ASP A 136 16.98 10.86 -8.57
N PHE A 137 16.25 11.24 -9.63
CA PHE A 137 16.65 11.01 -11.00
C PHE A 137 17.93 11.78 -11.37
N TYR A 138 18.01 13.06 -10.97
CA TYR A 138 19.22 13.88 -11.19
C TYR A 138 20.45 13.29 -10.50
N GLU A 139 20.33 12.93 -9.20
CA GLU A 139 21.42 12.35 -8.45
C GLU A 139 21.85 10.98 -9.01
N SER A 140 20.91 10.15 -9.48
CA SER A 140 21.23 8.86 -10.10
C SER A 140 22.08 9.03 -11.36
N ILE A 141 21.78 10.03 -12.21
CA ILE A 141 22.59 10.35 -13.39
C ILE A 141 23.98 10.87 -12.98
N LYS A 142 24.03 11.80 -12.02
CA LYS A 142 25.27 12.43 -11.60
C LYS A 142 26.23 11.46 -10.91
N CYS A 143 25.70 10.52 -10.13
CA CYS A 143 26.49 9.55 -9.39
C CYS A 143 26.65 8.21 -10.11
N GLU A 144 26.14 8.08 -11.35
CA GLU A 144 26.11 6.82 -12.12
C GLU A 144 25.56 5.65 -11.30
N SER A 145 24.49 5.91 -10.52
CA SER A 145 23.84 4.94 -9.67
C SER A 145 22.41 4.65 -10.10
N ASP A 146 21.85 3.53 -9.64
CA ASP A 146 20.45 3.23 -9.89
C ASP A 146 19.53 4.21 -9.12
N SER A 147 18.42 4.61 -9.76
CA SER A 147 17.36 5.35 -9.10
C SER A 147 16.64 4.47 -8.05
N LYS A 148 16.05 5.08 -7.02
CA LYS A 148 15.31 4.36 -5.97
C LYS A 148 14.15 3.54 -6.52
N VAL A 149 13.51 4.02 -7.56
CA VAL A 149 12.47 3.31 -8.31
C VAL A 149 13.00 3.09 -9.73
N SER A 150 13.31 1.84 -10.05
CA SER A 150 13.87 1.48 -11.34
C SER A 150 12.80 1.35 -12.42
N LEU A 151 13.21 1.40 -13.69
CA LEU A 151 12.33 1.08 -14.82
C LEU A 151 11.70 -0.31 -14.68
N ASN A 152 12.47 -1.29 -14.18
CA ASN A 152 11.97 -2.65 -13.96
C ASN A 152 10.86 -2.71 -12.90
N ASP A 153 10.93 -1.90 -11.85
CA ASP A 153 9.87 -1.82 -10.85
C ASP A 153 8.59 -1.23 -11.47
N GLY A 154 8.74 -0.19 -12.28
CA GLY A 154 7.61 0.38 -13.04
C GLY A 154 6.98 -0.62 -14.02
N ILE A 155 7.78 -1.42 -14.73
CA ILE A 155 7.30 -2.47 -15.63
C ILE A 155 6.50 -3.53 -14.85
N LYS A 156 7.03 -4.05 -13.74
CA LYS A 156 6.32 -5.03 -12.91
C LYS A 156 4.98 -4.50 -12.39
N ALA A 157 4.95 -3.25 -11.92
CA ALA A 157 3.71 -2.63 -11.47
C ALA A 157 2.69 -2.51 -12.61
N LEU A 158 3.14 -2.22 -13.83
CA LEU A 158 2.29 -2.13 -15.00
C LEU A 158 1.77 -3.51 -15.43
N GLU A 159 2.60 -4.54 -15.44
CA GLU A 159 2.20 -5.92 -15.75
C GLU A 159 1.08 -6.42 -14.82
N VAL A 160 1.21 -6.16 -13.51
CA VAL A 160 0.17 -6.49 -12.53
C VAL A 160 -1.11 -5.68 -12.77
N ALA A 161 -0.98 -4.39 -13.09
CA ALA A 161 -2.12 -3.53 -13.40
C ALA A 161 -2.87 -4.01 -14.66
N GLU A 162 -2.15 -4.40 -15.72
CA GLU A 162 -2.73 -4.94 -16.95
C GLU A 162 -3.46 -6.26 -16.70
N GLU A 163 -2.89 -7.15 -15.88
CA GLU A 163 -3.54 -8.41 -15.52
C GLU A 163 -4.83 -8.18 -14.74
N ILE A 164 -4.84 -7.25 -13.77
CA ILE A 164 -6.05 -6.83 -13.06
C ILE A 164 -7.08 -6.31 -14.06
N MET A 165 -6.68 -5.41 -14.95
CA MET A 165 -7.59 -4.86 -15.98
C MET A 165 -8.18 -5.96 -16.86
N ARG A 166 -7.37 -6.93 -17.31
CA ARG A 166 -7.83 -8.06 -18.12
C ARG A 166 -8.93 -8.86 -17.42
N LEU A 167 -8.79 -9.08 -16.10
CA LEU A 167 -9.78 -9.79 -15.29
C LEU A 167 -11.06 -8.99 -15.05
N LEU A 168 -11.00 -7.65 -15.10
CA LEU A 168 -12.17 -6.78 -14.93
C LEU A 168 -13.07 -6.72 -16.20
N TRP A 169 -12.54 -7.10 -17.37
CA TRP A 169 -13.26 -7.03 -18.65
C TRP A 169 -13.85 -8.39 -19.09
N VAL A 170 -13.81 -9.40 -18.24
CA VAL A 170 -14.48 -10.70 -18.43
C VAL A 170 -15.85 -10.64 -17.77
#